data_b2c6a3a0a76639c913e4ca7ad29ca41c
#
_entry.id   b2c6a3a0a76639c913e4ca7ad29ca41c
#
_cell.length_a   1.000
_cell.length_b   1.000
_cell.length_c   1.000
_cell.angle_alpha   90.00
_cell.angle_beta   90.00
_cell.angle_gamma   90.00
#
_symmetry.space_group_name_H-M   'P 1'
#
loop_
_entity.id
_entity.type
_entity.pdbx_description
1 polymer ?
#
loop_
_entity_poly.entity_id
_entity_poly.type
_entity_poly.pdbx_seq_one_letter_code
_entity_poly.pdbx_strand_id
1 'polypeptide(L)'
;MGMLKVFRYAAAVAVAAALTTAPSAAAAPALAAPGAPVATLFEGSNSFANTSRCSQGPSGVVRTPDGQTKRIMITAAHCFDVDDKTVRPEVYAPVRSGGGVRYPHVGTIDTQRKKFELGNGELMDFYRIIDEPDWAMVRLDPGVSASGWSTSRDQWGSAPSRNVAITGVKDYRSLGNELISFDNFGQPICKDGMRTGRSCGTQVFRTQNFIWHVGLNYASGDSGGINYDPRTGEAIGLTVIGYGPFGNSQQVDRALESAYGIPDGQVNQAFTPAEPAPRAEFATLRDEIAQHNPAAANKPAPAPSKFHKLTGAVNGAQADAARLAGEAQRLPQAADPVAAAQELAGRAGAAANQRAGEISAAVNAIIR
;
A
#
# COMPACT_ATOMS: atom_id res chain seq x y z
N MET A 1 -68.11 -41.19 52.34
CA MET A 1 -66.72 -40.68 52.43
C MET A 1 -66.07 -40.88 51.08
N GLY A 2 -66.05 -39.90 50.27
CA GLY A 2 -65.53 -39.95 48.94
C GLY A 2 -64.60 -38.73 48.72
N MET A 3 -63.35 -38.99 48.45
CA MET A 3 -62.33 -37.96 48.17
C MET A 3 -62.41 -37.52 46.71
N LEU A 4 -62.68 -36.24 46.49
CA LEU A 4 -62.61 -35.58 45.19
C LEU A 4 -61.16 -35.27 44.83
N LYS A 5 -60.62 -35.86 43.75
CA LYS A 5 -59.37 -35.51 43.17
C LYS A 5 -59.58 -34.44 42.13
N VAL A 6 -59.01 -33.24 42.42
CA VAL A 6 -59.00 -32.13 41.49
C VAL A 6 -57.73 -32.26 40.64
N PHE A 7 -57.84 -32.44 39.32
CA PHE A 7 -56.76 -32.35 38.35
C PHE A 7 -56.59 -30.89 37.93
N ARG A 8 -55.40 -30.32 38.20
CA ARG A 8 -54.98 -29.01 37.67
C ARG A 8 -54.24 -29.24 36.37
N TYR A 9 -54.81 -28.79 35.26
CA TYR A 9 -54.07 -28.67 33.99
C TYR A 9 -53.25 -27.39 34.00
N ALA A 10 -51.95 -27.53 33.95
CA ALA A 10 -51.03 -26.42 33.68
C ALA A 10 -50.83 -26.32 32.17
N ALA A 11 -51.36 -25.27 31.54
CA ALA A 11 -51.13 -24.97 30.14
C ALA A 11 -49.77 -24.23 30.06
N ALA A 12 -48.75 -24.88 29.47
CA ALA A 12 -47.48 -24.25 29.13
C ALA A 12 -47.66 -23.51 27.81
N VAL A 13 -47.65 -22.18 27.86
CA VAL A 13 -47.57 -21.33 26.65
C VAL A 13 -46.11 -21.22 26.24
N ALA A 14 -45.72 -21.91 25.17
CA ALA A 14 -44.41 -21.75 24.54
C ALA A 14 -44.46 -20.50 23.64
N VAL A 15 -43.81 -19.40 24.08
CA VAL A 15 -43.57 -18.23 23.24
C VAL A 15 -42.36 -18.54 22.37
N ALA A 16 -42.60 -18.90 21.11
CA ALA A 16 -41.51 -18.98 20.10
C ALA A 16 -41.11 -17.56 19.71
N ALA A 17 -40.01 -17.05 20.25
CA ALA A 17 -39.36 -15.83 19.78
C ALA A 17 -38.72 -16.10 18.40
N ALA A 18 -39.43 -15.71 17.35
CA ALA A 18 -38.82 -15.65 16.01
C ALA A 18 -37.76 -14.54 15.98
N LEU A 19 -36.51 -14.94 16.15
CA LEU A 19 -35.36 -14.06 15.85
C LEU A 19 -35.35 -13.85 14.33
N THR A 20 -35.98 -12.81 13.86
CA THR A 20 -35.79 -12.30 12.50
C THR A 20 -34.39 -11.69 12.47
N THR A 21 -33.38 -12.45 11.99
CA THR A 21 -32.10 -11.92 11.59
C THR A 21 -32.34 -11.00 10.39
N ALA A 22 -32.42 -9.70 10.64
CA ALA A 22 -32.41 -8.73 9.57
C ALA A 22 -31.14 -8.98 8.76
N PRO A 23 -31.19 -9.03 7.40
CA PRO A 23 -30.00 -9.17 6.60
C PRO A 23 -29.09 -8.00 6.93
N SER A 24 -27.90 -8.31 7.45
CA SER A 24 -26.86 -7.31 7.66
C SER A 24 -26.59 -6.66 6.31
N ALA A 25 -26.91 -5.39 6.16
CA ALA A 25 -26.58 -4.65 4.94
C ALA A 25 -25.07 -4.79 4.71
N ALA A 26 -24.69 -5.38 3.59
CA ALA A 26 -23.29 -5.52 3.24
C ALA A 26 -22.63 -4.13 3.27
N ALA A 27 -21.57 -4.00 4.03
CA ALA A 27 -20.85 -2.73 4.11
C ALA A 27 -20.42 -2.28 2.70
N ALA A 28 -20.58 -0.99 2.41
CA ALA A 28 -20.17 -0.44 1.12
C ALA A 28 -18.67 -0.70 0.88
N PRO A 29 -18.27 -1.09 -0.35
CA PRO A 29 -16.87 -1.34 -0.66
C PRO A 29 -15.99 -0.13 -0.35
N ALA A 30 -14.82 -0.39 0.19
CA ALA A 30 -13.91 0.65 0.65
C ALA A 30 -13.33 1.47 -0.50
N LEU A 31 -13.46 2.80 -0.42
CA LEU A 31 -12.85 3.77 -1.33
C LEU A 31 -11.46 4.19 -0.86
N ALA A 32 -11.17 4.07 0.43
CA ALA A 32 -9.84 4.31 1.00
C ALA A 32 -9.15 2.96 1.25
N ALA A 33 -8.13 2.64 0.45
CA ALA A 33 -7.46 1.35 0.53
C ALA A 33 -6.00 1.43 0.03
N PRO A 34 -5.01 0.87 0.76
CA PRO A 34 -3.61 0.95 0.39
C PRO A 34 -3.34 0.43 -1.03
N GLY A 35 -2.56 1.19 -1.82
CA GLY A 35 -2.24 0.88 -3.21
C GLY A 35 -3.34 1.21 -4.23
N ALA A 36 -4.50 1.72 -3.80
CA ALA A 36 -5.56 2.19 -4.69
C ALA A 36 -5.19 3.52 -5.37
N PRO A 37 -5.79 3.86 -6.52
CA PRO A 37 -5.54 5.14 -7.16
C PRO A 37 -6.14 6.33 -6.41
N VAL A 38 -5.47 7.47 -6.55
CA VAL A 38 -5.94 8.80 -6.15
C VAL A 38 -6.02 9.68 -7.38
N ALA A 39 -7.08 10.46 -7.50
CA ALA A 39 -7.21 11.55 -8.45
C ALA A 39 -7.51 12.86 -7.70
N THR A 40 -6.90 13.95 -8.14
CA THR A 40 -7.13 15.30 -7.60
C THR A 40 -7.34 16.26 -8.75
N LEU A 41 -8.14 17.29 -8.58
CA LEU A 41 -8.41 18.28 -9.62
C LEU A 41 -7.48 19.47 -9.48
N PHE A 42 -7.05 20.02 -10.61
CA PHE A 42 -6.38 21.32 -10.62
C PHE A 42 -7.39 22.44 -10.34
N GLU A 43 -6.92 23.50 -9.71
CA GLU A 43 -7.75 24.67 -9.45
C GLU A 43 -8.32 25.23 -10.77
N GLY A 44 -9.58 25.64 -10.75
CA GLY A 44 -10.31 26.08 -11.95
C GLY A 44 -10.74 24.97 -12.91
N SER A 45 -10.39 23.69 -12.67
CA SER A 45 -10.80 22.55 -13.48
C SER A 45 -11.88 21.71 -12.80
N ASN A 46 -12.85 21.25 -13.59
CA ASN A 46 -13.83 20.24 -13.16
C ASN A 46 -13.70 18.93 -13.98
N SER A 47 -12.63 18.79 -14.76
CA SER A 47 -12.41 17.65 -15.64
C SER A 47 -11.36 16.69 -15.09
N PHE A 48 -11.73 15.42 -14.93
CA PHE A 48 -10.81 14.35 -14.60
C PHE A 48 -9.97 13.84 -15.77
N ALA A 49 -10.15 14.38 -16.98
CA ALA A 49 -9.28 14.07 -18.12
C ALA A 49 -7.84 14.55 -17.92
N ASN A 50 -7.67 15.66 -17.19
CA ASN A 50 -6.37 16.23 -16.86
C ASN A 50 -6.31 16.50 -15.35
N THR A 51 -5.77 15.54 -14.59
CA THR A 51 -5.68 15.59 -13.13
C THR A 51 -4.33 15.09 -12.67
N SER A 52 -3.92 15.42 -11.44
CA SER A 52 -2.86 14.72 -10.76
C SER A 52 -3.33 13.31 -10.38
N ARG A 53 -2.48 12.31 -10.58
CA ARG A 53 -2.74 10.92 -10.23
C ARG A 53 -1.64 10.35 -9.39
N CYS A 54 -2.04 9.77 -8.29
CA CYS A 54 -1.19 9.17 -7.27
C CYS A 54 -1.81 7.88 -6.74
N SER A 55 -1.16 7.31 -5.74
CA SER A 55 -1.62 6.11 -5.04
C SER A 55 -1.93 6.39 -3.59
N GLN A 56 -2.80 5.60 -3.00
CA GLN A 56 -3.15 5.65 -1.59
C GLN A 56 -2.12 4.88 -0.75
N GLY A 57 -1.67 5.48 0.34
CA GLY A 57 -0.96 4.83 1.42
C GLY A 57 -1.93 4.16 2.42
N PRO A 58 -1.49 3.91 3.66
CA PRO A 58 -2.34 3.29 4.67
C PRO A 58 -3.50 4.19 5.07
N SER A 59 -4.64 3.57 5.37
CA SER A 59 -5.82 4.24 5.93
C SER A 59 -6.10 3.69 7.32
N GLY A 60 -6.67 4.51 8.20
CA GLY A 60 -6.96 4.09 9.55
C GLY A 60 -7.56 5.19 10.41
N VAL A 61 -7.44 4.99 11.72
CA VAL A 61 -7.90 5.92 12.75
C VAL A 61 -6.69 6.40 13.54
N VAL A 62 -6.52 7.70 13.66
CA VAL A 62 -5.51 8.32 14.52
C VAL A 62 -6.18 8.99 15.72
N ARG A 63 -5.61 8.77 16.91
CA ARG A 63 -5.92 9.50 18.13
C ARG A 63 -4.80 10.47 18.39
N THR A 64 -5.10 11.74 18.35
CA THR A 64 -4.13 12.81 18.59
C THR A 64 -3.89 13.04 20.08
N PRO A 65 -2.75 13.61 20.51
CA PRO A 65 -2.45 13.84 21.92
C PRO A 65 -3.48 14.75 22.64
N ASP A 66 -4.19 15.62 21.91
CA ASP A 66 -5.29 16.44 22.42
C ASP A 66 -6.63 15.70 22.54
N GLY A 67 -6.63 14.37 22.32
CA GLY A 67 -7.79 13.49 22.48
C GLY A 67 -8.74 13.43 21.29
N GLN A 68 -8.45 14.09 20.19
CA GLN A 68 -9.28 13.98 18.99
C GLN A 68 -9.08 12.62 18.31
N THR A 69 -10.13 12.15 17.65
CA THR A 69 -10.08 10.93 16.81
C THR A 69 -10.41 11.30 15.38
N LYS A 70 -9.50 10.98 14.46
CA LYS A 70 -9.66 11.29 13.04
C LYS A 70 -9.55 10.00 12.21
N ARG A 71 -10.41 9.87 11.21
CA ARG A 71 -10.31 8.84 10.18
C ARG A 71 -9.50 9.40 9.02
N ILE A 72 -8.39 8.76 8.69
CA ILE A 72 -7.42 9.30 7.73
C ILE A 72 -7.01 8.26 6.68
N MET A 73 -6.54 8.77 5.55
CA MET A 73 -5.73 8.09 4.56
C MET A 73 -4.45 8.92 4.37
N ILE A 74 -3.32 8.25 4.25
CA ILE A 74 -2.02 8.90 4.09
C ILE A 74 -1.58 8.79 2.62
N THR A 75 -0.94 9.83 2.08
CA THR A 75 -0.36 9.82 0.74
C THR A 75 0.81 10.81 0.66
N ALA A 76 1.46 10.98 -0.50
CA ALA A 76 2.54 11.95 -0.67
C ALA A 76 2.00 13.36 -0.91
N ALA A 77 2.67 14.39 -0.38
CA ALA A 77 2.24 15.78 -0.51
C ALA A 77 2.47 16.33 -1.93
N HIS A 78 3.52 15.87 -2.63
CA HIS A 78 3.76 16.33 -4.01
C HIS A 78 2.63 15.94 -4.99
N CYS A 79 1.73 15.03 -4.60
CA CYS A 79 0.51 14.73 -5.36
C CYS A 79 -0.44 15.93 -5.48
N PHE A 80 -0.31 16.90 -4.58
CA PHE A 80 -1.13 18.11 -4.49
C PHE A 80 -0.40 19.39 -4.91
N ASP A 81 0.82 19.21 -5.46
CA ASP A 81 1.64 20.32 -5.96
C ASP A 81 2.40 19.82 -7.19
N VAL A 82 1.85 20.07 -8.36
CA VAL A 82 2.33 19.53 -9.63
C VAL A 82 2.60 20.67 -10.60
N ASP A 83 3.84 20.83 -11.05
CA ASP A 83 4.25 21.74 -12.13
C ASP A 83 3.69 23.17 -11.95
N ASP A 84 3.87 23.78 -10.79
CA ASP A 84 3.39 25.13 -10.44
C ASP A 84 1.85 25.32 -10.56
N LYS A 85 1.11 24.23 -10.65
CA LYS A 85 -0.35 24.25 -10.64
C LYS A 85 -0.89 23.96 -9.26
N THR A 86 -1.73 24.82 -8.77
CA THR A 86 -2.46 24.56 -7.53
C THR A 86 -3.44 23.41 -7.73
N VAL A 87 -3.32 22.39 -6.92
CA VAL A 87 -4.23 21.25 -6.87
C VAL A 87 -5.23 21.49 -5.74
N ARG A 88 -6.50 21.19 -6.00
CA ARG A 88 -7.56 21.32 -4.99
C ARG A 88 -7.34 20.30 -3.86
N PRO A 89 -7.75 20.64 -2.62
CA PRO A 89 -7.55 19.77 -1.46
C PRO A 89 -8.45 18.51 -1.47
N GLU A 90 -9.45 18.45 -2.34
CA GLU A 90 -10.37 17.32 -2.45
C GLU A 90 -9.71 16.13 -3.13
N VAL A 91 -9.95 14.96 -2.57
CA VAL A 91 -9.38 13.69 -3.00
C VAL A 91 -10.48 12.75 -3.49
N TYR A 92 -10.27 12.19 -4.66
CA TYR A 92 -11.19 11.29 -5.33
C TYR A 92 -10.54 9.93 -5.60
N ALA A 93 -11.35 8.87 -5.64
CA ALA A 93 -10.91 7.54 -6.01
C ALA A 93 -11.54 7.15 -7.37
N PRO A 94 -10.74 6.93 -8.42
CA PRO A 94 -11.25 6.36 -9.66
C PRO A 94 -11.77 4.95 -9.46
N VAL A 95 -13.07 4.70 -9.75
CA VAL A 95 -13.69 3.37 -9.63
C VAL A 95 -14.45 3.00 -10.91
N ARG A 96 -14.41 1.72 -11.26
CA ARG A 96 -15.21 1.19 -12.39
C ARG A 96 -16.70 1.18 -12.03
N SER A 97 -17.53 1.59 -12.94
CA SER A 97 -18.99 1.60 -12.77
C SER A 97 -19.74 1.64 -14.09
N GLY A 98 -20.56 0.66 -14.35
CA GLY A 98 -21.54 0.69 -15.47
C GLY A 98 -20.92 0.91 -16.86
N GLY A 99 -19.67 0.44 -17.08
CA GLY A 99 -18.97 0.60 -18.36
C GLY A 99 -18.06 1.84 -18.46
N GLY A 100 -17.89 2.60 -17.38
CA GLY A 100 -17.00 3.76 -17.31
C GLY A 100 -16.28 3.89 -15.98
N VAL A 101 -15.62 5.03 -15.79
CA VAL A 101 -14.94 5.41 -14.56
C VAL A 101 -15.73 6.53 -13.87
N ARG A 102 -15.99 6.37 -12.59
CA ARG A 102 -16.52 7.41 -11.71
C ARG A 102 -15.46 7.82 -10.69
N TYR A 103 -15.61 9.02 -10.16
CA TYR A 103 -14.67 9.63 -9.23
C TYR A 103 -15.39 10.03 -7.93
N PRO A 104 -15.83 9.05 -7.10
CA PRO A 104 -16.39 9.38 -5.80
C PRO A 104 -15.37 10.13 -4.95
N HIS A 105 -15.87 11.11 -4.19
CA HIS A 105 -15.08 11.86 -3.24
C HIS A 105 -14.70 10.97 -2.05
N VAL A 106 -13.45 11.04 -1.63
CA VAL A 106 -12.90 10.22 -0.54
C VAL A 106 -12.72 11.06 0.72
N GLY A 107 -12.32 12.31 0.55
CA GLY A 107 -12.04 13.20 1.66
C GLY A 107 -11.26 14.43 1.21
N THR A 108 -10.77 15.18 2.18
CA THR A 108 -10.06 16.45 1.97
C THR A 108 -8.76 16.44 2.76
N ILE A 109 -7.73 17.12 2.26
CA ILE A 109 -6.46 17.26 2.99
C ILE A 109 -6.73 17.90 4.36
N ASP A 110 -6.31 17.21 5.42
CA ASP A 110 -6.34 17.69 6.80
C ASP A 110 -5.07 18.49 7.12
N THR A 111 -3.91 17.92 6.77
CA THR A 111 -2.60 18.56 6.91
C THR A 111 -1.60 17.90 5.95
N GLN A 112 -0.61 18.66 5.54
CA GLN A 112 0.45 18.15 4.67
C GLN A 112 1.77 18.85 4.92
N ARG A 113 2.87 18.20 4.55
CA ARG A 113 4.19 18.80 4.55
C ARG A 113 4.93 18.42 3.28
N LYS A 114 5.14 19.41 2.44
CA LYS A 114 6.00 19.36 1.29
C LYS A 114 6.97 20.54 1.39
N LYS A 115 8.24 20.24 1.23
CA LYS A 115 9.27 21.27 1.03
C LYS A 115 10.20 20.87 -0.12
N PHE A 116 9.70 20.13 -1.11
CA PHE A 116 10.52 19.68 -2.20
C PHE A 116 10.46 20.70 -3.34
N GLU A 117 11.32 21.70 -3.27
CA GLU A 117 11.67 22.54 -4.42
C GLU A 117 13.06 22.13 -4.87
N LEU A 118 13.16 21.55 -6.07
CA LEU A 118 14.46 21.39 -6.73
C LEU A 118 15.02 22.78 -7.03
N GLY A 119 16.02 23.18 -6.27
CA GLY A 119 16.75 24.41 -6.53
C GLY A 119 17.77 24.23 -7.65
N ASN A 120 18.71 25.16 -7.73
CA ASN A 120 19.66 25.26 -8.85
C ASN A 120 20.88 24.31 -8.79
N GLY A 121 20.76 23.13 -8.14
CA GLY A 121 21.82 22.11 -8.13
C GLY A 121 22.90 22.30 -7.07
N GLU A 122 22.62 23.00 -5.99
CA GLU A 122 23.52 23.16 -4.87
C GLU A 122 23.53 21.94 -3.92
N LEU A 123 24.56 21.83 -3.07
CA LEU A 123 24.68 20.76 -2.05
C LEU A 123 23.44 20.65 -1.14
N MET A 124 22.77 21.76 -0.88
CA MET A 124 21.52 21.82 -0.12
C MET A 124 20.36 21.14 -0.86
N ASP A 125 20.34 21.15 -2.19
CA ASP A 125 19.33 20.42 -2.97
C ASP A 125 19.50 18.92 -2.83
N PHE A 126 20.72 18.44 -2.72
CA PHE A 126 21.00 17.04 -2.45
C PHE A 126 20.49 16.63 -1.05
N TYR A 127 20.69 17.46 -0.02
CA TYR A 127 20.16 17.19 1.32
C TYR A 127 18.62 17.18 1.34
N ARG A 128 18.00 18.10 0.60
CA ARG A 128 16.53 18.13 0.45
C ARG A 128 15.98 16.85 -0.19
N ILE A 129 16.62 16.37 -1.28
CA ILE A 129 16.26 15.09 -1.91
C ILE A 129 16.39 13.92 -0.93
N ILE A 130 17.38 13.98 -0.04
CA ILE A 130 17.69 12.89 0.89
C ILE A 130 16.75 12.84 2.08
N ASP A 131 16.27 13.99 2.60
CA ASP A 131 15.59 14.01 3.90
C ASP A 131 14.42 15.00 4.04
N GLU A 132 14.04 15.76 3.04
CA GLU A 132 12.93 16.70 3.18
C GLU A 132 11.57 15.97 3.13
N PRO A 133 10.68 16.11 4.17
CA PRO A 133 9.46 15.32 4.28
C PRO A 133 8.44 15.60 3.18
N ASP A 134 7.77 14.55 2.71
CA ASP A 134 6.77 14.58 1.64
C ASP A 134 5.55 13.71 1.99
N TRP A 135 4.64 14.24 2.78
CA TRP A 135 3.44 13.53 3.20
C TRP A 135 2.20 14.43 3.26
N ALA A 136 1.03 13.84 3.01
CA ALA A 136 -0.27 14.45 3.19
C ALA A 136 -1.22 13.49 3.94
N MET A 137 -1.92 14.03 4.92
CA MET A 137 -3.00 13.38 5.64
C MET A 137 -4.33 13.82 5.04
N VAL A 138 -5.10 12.88 4.54
CA VAL A 138 -6.45 13.11 4.00
C VAL A 138 -7.46 12.69 5.06
N ARG A 139 -8.28 13.61 5.52
CA ARG A 139 -9.41 13.29 6.39
C ARG A 139 -10.52 12.68 5.56
N LEU A 140 -10.89 11.44 5.89
CA LEU A 140 -11.93 10.71 5.19
C LEU A 140 -13.32 11.28 5.52
N ASP A 141 -14.16 11.36 4.52
CA ASP A 141 -15.56 11.73 4.70
C ASP A 141 -16.30 10.73 5.60
N PRO A 142 -17.33 11.15 6.35
CA PRO A 142 -18.05 10.28 7.30
C PRO A 142 -18.58 8.98 6.69
N GLY A 143 -19.04 9.00 5.44
CA GLY A 143 -19.60 7.85 4.73
C GLY A 143 -18.59 6.98 3.99
N VAL A 144 -17.30 7.36 3.97
CA VAL A 144 -16.28 6.61 3.24
C VAL A 144 -15.79 5.43 4.06
N SER A 145 -15.91 4.22 3.50
CA SER A 145 -15.31 3.02 4.10
C SER A 145 -13.82 2.92 3.76
N ALA A 146 -13.03 2.43 4.72
CA ALA A 146 -11.62 2.14 4.57
C ALA A 146 -11.34 0.64 4.66
N SER A 147 -10.26 0.18 4.02
CA SER A 147 -9.79 -1.20 4.07
C SER A 147 -8.32 -1.26 4.41
N GLY A 148 -7.94 -2.22 5.27
CA GLY A 148 -6.55 -2.56 5.56
C GLY A 148 -5.92 -3.51 4.53
N TRP A 149 -6.67 -3.99 3.53
CA TRP A 149 -6.09 -4.79 2.45
C TRP A 149 -5.24 -3.94 1.51
N SER A 150 -3.93 -4.19 1.46
CA SER A 150 -3.03 -3.66 0.43
C SER A 150 -3.05 -4.58 -0.79
N THR A 151 -3.33 -3.99 -1.93
CA THR A 151 -3.16 -4.57 -3.27
C THR A 151 -3.28 -3.46 -4.30
N SER A 152 -2.67 -3.66 -5.47
CA SER A 152 -2.86 -2.74 -6.59
C SER A 152 -2.86 -3.51 -7.90
N ARG A 153 -3.66 -3.05 -8.85
CA ARG A 153 -3.48 -3.42 -10.25
C ARG A 153 -2.51 -2.45 -10.87
N ASP A 154 -1.64 -2.93 -11.75
CA ASP A 154 -0.85 -2.02 -12.56
C ASP A 154 -1.75 -1.28 -13.58
N GLN A 155 -1.17 -0.34 -14.30
CA GLN A 155 -1.90 0.45 -15.30
C GLN A 155 -2.54 -0.41 -16.41
N TRP A 156 -2.12 -1.66 -16.58
CA TRP A 156 -2.61 -2.60 -17.59
C TRP A 156 -3.64 -3.59 -17.06
N GLY A 157 -3.86 -3.59 -15.74
CA GLY A 157 -4.83 -4.44 -15.06
C GLY A 157 -4.26 -5.70 -14.42
N SER A 158 -2.95 -5.94 -14.49
CA SER A 158 -2.32 -7.06 -13.78
C SER A 158 -2.37 -6.82 -12.27
N ALA A 159 -2.75 -7.83 -11.52
CA ALA A 159 -2.88 -7.78 -10.07
C ALA A 159 -2.00 -8.85 -9.40
N PRO A 160 -1.53 -8.60 -8.17
CA PRO A 160 -0.85 -9.63 -7.40
C PRO A 160 -1.81 -10.77 -7.05
N SER A 161 -1.25 -11.96 -6.82
CA SER A 161 -2.03 -13.17 -6.52
C SER A 161 -2.77 -13.13 -5.18
N ARG A 162 -2.38 -12.25 -4.26
CA ARG A 162 -2.99 -12.11 -2.93
C ARG A 162 -2.93 -10.67 -2.41
N ASN A 163 -3.90 -10.32 -1.59
CA ASN A 163 -3.87 -9.10 -0.78
C ASN A 163 -2.94 -9.30 0.44
N VAL A 164 -2.43 -8.19 0.98
CA VAL A 164 -1.66 -8.18 2.23
C VAL A 164 -2.41 -7.31 3.23
N ALA A 165 -2.67 -7.84 4.42
CA ALA A 165 -3.26 -7.06 5.50
C ALA A 165 -2.20 -6.11 6.09
N ILE A 166 -2.53 -4.84 6.21
CA ILE A 166 -1.71 -3.88 6.93
C ILE A 166 -2.03 -4.01 8.42
N THR A 167 -1.02 -4.38 9.20
CA THR A 167 -1.16 -4.78 10.61
C THR A 167 -0.79 -3.70 11.60
N GLY A 168 -0.01 -2.71 11.18
CA GLY A 168 0.53 -1.62 11.99
C GLY A 168 1.45 -0.75 11.18
N VAL A 169 2.24 0.04 11.86
CA VAL A 169 3.28 0.90 11.28
C VAL A 169 4.64 0.44 11.82
N LYS A 170 5.64 0.36 10.94
CA LYS A 170 7.02 0.18 11.37
C LYS A 170 7.48 1.46 12.03
N ASP A 171 7.56 1.42 13.34
CA ASP A 171 7.90 2.57 14.18
C ASP A 171 9.43 2.58 14.39
N TYR A 172 10.11 3.46 13.66
CA TYR A 172 11.56 3.62 13.73
C TYR A 172 11.94 4.69 14.75
N ARG A 173 12.96 4.44 15.52
CA ARG A 173 13.49 5.45 16.43
C ARG A 173 14.03 6.66 15.66
N SER A 174 13.82 7.85 16.21
CA SER A 174 14.45 9.08 15.72
C SER A 174 15.97 8.93 15.67
N LEU A 175 16.58 9.43 14.61
CA LEU A 175 18.03 9.45 14.46
C LEU A 175 18.70 10.51 15.34
N GLY A 176 17.93 11.43 15.94
CA GLY A 176 18.50 12.53 16.73
C GLY A 176 19.44 13.39 15.89
N ASN A 177 20.72 13.31 16.18
CA ASN A 177 21.77 14.06 15.45
C ASN A 177 22.44 13.24 14.33
N GLU A 178 22.06 11.99 14.14
CA GLU A 178 22.61 11.16 13.06
C GLU A 178 21.90 11.48 11.75
N LEU A 179 22.66 11.58 10.66
CA LEU A 179 22.09 11.84 9.33
C LEU A 179 21.55 10.58 8.67
N ILE A 180 22.18 9.44 8.93
CA ILE A 180 21.89 8.14 8.28
C ILE A 180 22.01 7.02 9.31
N SER A 181 21.11 6.02 9.20
CA SER A 181 21.20 4.75 9.91
C SER A 181 21.12 3.57 8.93
N PHE A 182 21.79 2.49 9.26
CA PHE A 182 21.74 1.20 8.55
C PHE A 182 20.99 0.11 9.34
N ASP A 183 20.23 0.48 10.36
CA ASP A 183 19.49 -0.47 11.20
C ASP A 183 18.40 -1.26 10.44
N ASN A 184 18.03 -0.77 9.25
CA ASN A 184 17.09 -1.40 8.31
C ASN A 184 17.80 -2.12 7.14
N PHE A 185 19.12 -2.15 7.08
CA PHE A 185 19.86 -2.74 5.97
C PHE A 185 19.49 -4.21 5.74
N GLY A 186 19.25 -4.56 4.47
CA GLY A 186 18.91 -5.93 4.07
C GLY A 186 17.46 -6.36 4.38
N GLN A 187 16.65 -5.52 5.04
CA GLN A 187 15.25 -5.85 5.32
C GLN A 187 14.41 -5.78 4.03
N PRO A 188 13.47 -6.72 3.84
CA PRO A 188 12.60 -6.68 2.68
C PRO A 188 11.63 -5.51 2.75
N ILE A 189 11.22 -5.05 1.58
CA ILE A 189 10.19 -4.03 1.40
C ILE A 189 9.41 -4.33 0.14
N CYS A 190 8.08 -4.24 0.19
CA CYS A 190 7.22 -4.29 -0.98
C CYS A 190 6.42 -3.00 -1.11
N LYS A 191 6.09 -2.61 -2.33
CA LYS A 191 5.16 -1.51 -2.59
C LYS A 191 3.93 -1.99 -3.34
N ASP A 192 2.81 -1.31 -3.11
CA ASP A 192 1.63 -1.33 -3.97
C ASP A 192 1.35 0.09 -4.48
N GLY A 193 1.23 0.24 -5.80
CA GLY A 193 0.94 1.53 -6.45
C GLY A 193 0.15 1.34 -7.74
N MET A 194 -0.64 2.34 -8.11
CA MET A 194 -1.58 2.25 -9.21
C MET A 194 -0.94 2.16 -10.61
N ARG A 195 0.32 2.57 -10.73
CA ARG A 195 0.98 2.65 -12.03
C ARG A 195 1.69 1.34 -12.38
N THR A 196 2.52 0.84 -11.50
CA THR A 196 3.35 -0.34 -11.75
C THR A 196 2.95 -1.56 -10.91
N GLY A 197 1.87 -1.45 -10.13
CA GLY A 197 1.38 -2.55 -9.31
C GLY A 197 2.31 -2.86 -8.12
N ARG A 198 2.32 -4.13 -7.73
CA ARG A 198 3.20 -4.63 -6.68
C ARG A 198 4.61 -4.91 -7.19
N SER A 199 5.59 -4.46 -6.43
CA SER A 199 6.97 -4.90 -6.57
C SER A 199 7.65 -4.96 -5.20
N CYS A 200 8.68 -5.81 -5.07
CA CYS A 200 9.41 -5.98 -3.83
C CYS A 200 10.91 -5.78 -4.05
N GLY A 201 11.61 -5.40 -2.99
CA GLY A 201 13.03 -5.10 -3.01
C GLY A 201 13.61 -5.16 -1.61
N THR A 202 14.70 -4.44 -1.39
CA THR A 202 15.50 -4.48 -0.16
C THR A 202 15.81 -3.06 0.31
N GLN A 203 15.66 -2.83 1.61
CA GLN A 203 16.06 -1.58 2.26
C GLN A 203 17.58 -1.49 2.36
N VAL A 204 18.14 -0.29 2.17
CA VAL A 204 19.59 -0.04 2.16
C VAL A 204 20.02 0.78 3.37
N PHE A 205 19.37 1.90 3.60
CA PHE A 205 19.58 2.77 4.75
C PHE A 205 18.35 3.64 4.97
N ARG A 206 18.33 4.35 6.07
CA ARG A 206 17.31 5.38 6.32
C ARG A 206 17.95 6.69 6.76
N THR A 207 17.26 7.78 6.46
CA THR A 207 17.46 9.11 7.02
C THR A 207 16.37 9.39 8.06
N GLN A 208 16.25 10.59 8.58
CA GLN A 208 15.21 10.91 9.54
C GLN A 208 13.81 10.74 8.96
N ASN A 209 13.59 11.08 7.69
CA ASN A 209 12.28 11.06 7.05
C ASN A 209 12.10 9.92 6.02
N PHE A 210 13.17 9.40 5.44
CA PHE A 210 13.08 8.46 4.33
C PHE A 210 13.73 7.11 4.59
N ILE A 211 13.10 6.07 4.02
CA ILE A 211 13.73 4.77 3.78
C ILE A 211 14.24 4.73 2.35
N TRP A 212 15.51 4.45 2.19
CA TRP A 212 16.15 4.22 0.90
C TRP A 212 16.23 2.73 0.60
N HIS A 213 15.89 2.36 -0.60
CA HIS A 213 15.75 0.96 -1.00
C HIS A 213 16.13 0.74 -2.47
N VAL A 214 16.33 -0.51 -2.82
CA VAL A 214 16.64 -0.97 -4.18
C VAL A 214 15.68 -2.06 -4.61
N GLY A 215 15.49 -2.20 -5.92
CA GLY A 215 14.77 -3.32 -6.51
C GLY A 215 13.26 -3.13 -6.63
N LEU A 216 12.68 -2.01 -6.18
CA LEU A 216 11.29 -1.70 -6.46
C LEU A 216 11.14 -1.10 -7.87
N ASN A 217 9.96 -1.29 -8.45
CA ASN A 217 9.60 -0.73 -9.75
C ASN A 217 8.74 0.51 -9.55
N TYR A 218 9.09 1.60 -10.22
CA TYR A 218 8.44 2.90 -10.05
C TYR A 218 8.06 3.53 -11.38
N ALA A 219 6.95 4.25 -11.36
CA ALA A 219 6.58 5.20 -12.41
C ALA A 219 5.70 6.29 -11.80
N SER A 220 5.64 7.45 -12.47
CA SER A 220 4.75 8.54 -12.09
C SER A 220 3.31 8.02 -11.92
N GLY A 221 2.71 8.27 -10.77
CA GLY A 221 1.42 7.71 -10.34
C GLY A 221 1.55 6.67 -9.20
N ASP A 222 2.73 6.05 -8.98
CA ASP A 222 2.97 5.21 -7.80
C ASP A 222 3.19 6.04 -6.52
N SER A 223 3.44 7.33 -6.66
CA SER A 223 3.62 8.31 -5.57
C SER A 223 2.51 8.20 -4.53
N GLY A 224 2.87 8.24 -3.24
CA GLY A 224 1.94 8.08 -2.12
C GLY A 224 1.49 6.64 -1.87
N GLY A 225 1.76 5.71 -2.79
CA GLY A 225 1.46 4.29 -2.62
C GLY A 225 2.21 3.69 -1.44
N ILE A 226 1.57 2.71 -0.79
CA ILE A 226 2.11 2.09 0.41
C ILE A 226 3.36 1.27 0.13
N ASN A 227 4.34 1.38 1.04
CA ASN A 227 5.44 0.44 1.18
C ASN A 227 5.32 -0.28 2.53
N TYR A 228 5.53 -1.58 2.55
CA TYR A 228 5.30 -2.42 3.72
C TYR A 228 6.32 -3.57 3.83
N ASP A 229 6.49 -4.11 5.03
CA ASP A 229 7.24 -5.35 5.23
C ASP A 229 6.35 -6.55 4.81
N PRO A 230 6.75 -7.34 3.80
CA PRO A 230 5.94 -8.47 3.31
C PRO A 230 5.80 -9.62 4.32
N ARG A 231 6.61 -9.64 5.39
CA ARG A 231 6.61 -10.68 6.43
C ARG A 231 5.60 -10.36 7.53
N THR A 232 5.51 -9.08 7.92
CA THR A 232 4.68 -8.64 9.05
C THR A 232 3.41 -7.93 8.62
N GLY A 233 3.41 -7.29 7.43
CA GLY A 233 2.34 -6.41 6.97
C GLY A 233 2.42 -5.00 7.56
N GLU A 234 3.47 -4.66 8.31
CA GLU A 234 3.66 -3.32 8.84
C GLU A 234 3.90 -2.32 7.70
N ALA A 235 3.19 -1.19 7.73
CA ALA A 235 3.44 -0.08 6.82
C ALA A 235 4.79 0.55 7.15
N ILE A 236 5.68 0.63 6.19
CA ILE A 236 7.02 1.22 6.31
C ILE A 236 7.01 2.66 5.81
N GLY A 237 6.45 2.88 4.61
CA GLY A 237 6.58 4.16 3.95
C GLY A 237 5.53 4.41 2.87
N LEU A 238 5.66 5.59 2.27
CA LEU A 238 4.92 6.05 1.10
C LEU A 238 5.91 6.23 -0.04
N THR A 239 5.64 5.71 -1.21
CA THR A 239 6.50 5.90 -2.39
C THR A 239 6.62 7.39 -2.72
N VAL A 240 7.83 7.93 -2.79
CA VAL A 240 8.09 9.33 -3.14
C VAL A 240 8.85 9.43 -4.45
N ILE A 241 10.08 8.94 -4.51
CA ILE A 241 10.93 9.01 -5.70
C ILE A 241 11.44 7.62 -6.07
N GLY A 242 11.45 7.33 -7.38
CA GLY A 242 12.13 6.20 -7.96
C GLY A 242 13.12 6.65 -9.03
N TYR A 243 14.36 6.21 -8.93
CA TYR A 243 15.42 6.51 -9.88
C TYR A 243 16.14 5.22 -10.31
N GLY A 244 15.71 4.66 -11.42
CA GLY A 244 16.19 3.34 -11.85
C GLY A 244 15.88 2.26 -10.82
N PRO A 245 16.89 1.51 -10.33
CA PRO A 245 16.68 0.49 -9.29
C PRO A 245 16.59 1.07 -7.87
N PHE A 246 16.95 2.34 -7.69
CA PHE A 246 16.94 3.04 -6.40
C PHE A 246 15.63 3.80 -6.21
N GLY A 247 15.24 3.96 -4.97
CA GLY A 247 14.12 4.81 -4.62
C GLY A 247 14.12 5.13 -3.14
N ASN A 248 13.26 6.07 -2.78
CA ASN A 248 12.99 6.37 -1.39
C ASN A 248 11.48 6.37 -1.09
N SER A 249 11.18 6.19 0.17
CA SER A 249 9.83 6.21 0.69
C SER A 249 9.79 7.07 1.95
N GLN A 250 8.85 8.00 2.02
CA GLN A 250 8.56 8.75 3.24
C GLN A 250 8.14 7.78 4.35
N GLN A 251 8.81 7.78 5.49
CA GLN A 251 8.43 6.95 6.63
C GLN A 251 7.04 7.32 7.13
N VAL A 252 6.17 6.32 7.33
CA VAL A 252 4.78 6.52 7.78
C VAL A 252 4.74 6.99 9.23
N ASP A 253 5.59 6.43 10.11
CA ASP A 253 5.74 6.85 11.50
C ASP A 253 6.09 8.33 11.61
N ARG A 254 7.13 8.78 10.91
CA ARG A 254 7.56 10.19 10.88
C ARG A 254 6.48 11.12 10.33
N ALA A 255 5.75 10.66 9.31
CA ALA A 255 4.62 11.41 8.79
C ALA A 255 3.52 11.63 9.84
N LEU A 256 3.15 10.57 10.58
CA LEU A 256 2.13 10.61 11.64
C LEU A 256 2.58 11.44 12.85
N GLU A 257 3.83 11.26 13.29
CA GLU A 257 4.44 12.04 14.37
C GLU A 257 4.45 13.53 14.03
N SER A 258 4.93 13.88 12.84
CA SER A 258 5.01 15.25 12.37
C SER A 258 3.63 15.88 12.19
N ALA A 259 2.65 15.13 11.68
CA ALA A 259 1.31 15.63 11.40
C ALA A 259 0.49 15.91 12.66
N TYR A 260 0.65 15.07 13.68
CA TYR A 260 -0.25 15.07 14.84
C TYR A 260 0.45 15.22 16.19
N GLY A 261 1.76 15.44 16.20
CA GLY A 261 2.52 15.61 17.44
C GLY A 261 2.60 14.32 18.29
N ILE A 262 2.54 13.16 17.65
CA ILE A 262 2.68 11.86 18.32
C ILE A 262 4.15 11.71 18.76
N PRO A 263 4.43 11.34 20.02
CA PRO A 263 5.81 11.11 20.44
C PRO A 263 6.47 9.93 19.71
N ASP A 264 7.79 10.03 19.53
CA ASP A 264 8.64 8.97 18.95
C ASP A 264 8.41 7.62 19.65
N GLY A 265 8.22 6.56 18.89
CA GLY A 265 7.95 5.21 19.38
C GLY A 265 6.53 4.96 19.90
N GLN A 266 5.58 5.88 19.66
CA GLN A 266 4.19 5.74 20.11
C GLN A 266 3.16 5.69 18.97
N VAL A 267 3.63 5.56 17.72
CA VAL A 267 2.73 5.60 16.55
C VAL A 267 1.70 4.48 16.59
N ASN A 268 2.06 3.26 16.95
CA ASN A 268 1.13 2.12 17.02
C ASN A 268 0.15 2.19 18.21
N GLN A 269 0.36 3.09 19.16
CA GLN A 269 -0.60 3.40 20.23
C GLN A 269 -1.62 4.45 19.77
N ALA A 270 -1.21 5.33 18.87
CA ALA A 270 -2.01 6.44 18.38
C ALA A 270 -2.74 6.11 17.06
N PHE A 271 -2.14 5.34 16.16
CA PHE A 271 -2.69 4.99 14.86
C PHE A 271 -3.05 3.51 14.79
N THR A 272 -4.30 3.23 14.41
CA THR A 272 -4.80 1.88 14.13
C THR A 272 -5.16 1.80 12.66
N PRO A 273 -4.48 0.95 11.85
CA PRO A 273 -4.88 0.70 10.46
C PRO A 273 -6.34 0.25 10.36
N ALA A 274 -6.96 0.52 9.24
CA ALA A 274 -8.29 0.00 8.96
C ALA A 274 -8.27 -1.53 8.92
N GLU A 275 -9.36 -2.15 9.36
CA GLU A 275 -9.54 -3.60 9.25
C GLU A 275 -9.59 -4.04 7.78
N PRO A 276 -9.12 -5.27 7.46
CA PRO A 276 -9.34 -5.89 6.17
C PRO A 276 -10.81 -5.92 5.79
N ALA A 277 -11.16 -5.26 4.68
CA ALA A 277 -12.54 -5.14 4.20
C ALA A 277 -12.60 -5.20 2.67
N PRO A 278 -13.76 -5.57 2.07
CA PRO A 278 -13.94 -5.51 0.63
C PRO A 278 -13.64 -4.13 0.07
N ARG A 279 -12.86 -4.08 -1.01
CA ARG A 279 -12.44 -2.85 -1.69
C ARG A 279 -13.36 -2.54 -2.84
N ALA A 280 -13.51 -1.27 -3.18
CA ALA A 280 -14.14 -0.86 -4.43
C ALA A 280 -13.37 -1.42 -5.65
N GLU A 281 -14.04 -1.58 -6.76
CA GLU A 281 -13.39 -1.96 -8.00
C GLU A 281 -12.72 -0.72 -8.62
N PHE A 282 -11.49 -0.49 -8.22
CA PHE A 282 -10.73 0.67 -8.68
C PHE A 282 -10.41 0.57 -10.16
N ALA A 283 -10.54 1.70 -10.85
CA ALA A 283 -10.14 1.83 -12.23
C ALA A 283 -8.61 1.85 -12.36
N THR A 284 -8.11 1.27 -13.44
CA THR A 284 -6.71 1.43 -13.83
C THR A 284 -6.51 2.74 -14.59
N LEU A 285 -5.27 3.19 -14.74
CA LEU A 285 -4.98 4.35 -15.60
C LEU A 285 -5.44 4.10 -17.03
N ARG A 286 -5.38 2.87 -17.53
CA ARG A 286 -5.88 2.50 -18.85
C ARG A 286 -7.40 2.68 -18.98
N ASP A 287 -8.17 2.33 -17.95
CA ASP A 287 -9.61 2.55 -17.92
C ASP A 287 -9.94 4.05 -18.02
N GLU A 288 -9.21 4.89 -17.28
CA GLU A 288 -9.37 6.34 -17.30
C GLU A 288 -8.99 6.92 -18.67
N ILE A 289 -7.87 6.47 -19.25
CA ILE A 289 -7.47 6.88 -20.60
C ILE A 289 -8.53 6.44 -21.61
N ALA A 290 -9.06 5.22 -21.51
CA ALA A 290 -10.08 4.73 -22.41
C ALA A 290 -11.36 5.60 -22.40
N GLN A 291 -11.73 6.12 -21.23
CA GLN A 291 -12.89 6.98 -21.09
C GLN A 291 -12.72 8.35 -21.79
N HIS A 292 -11.51 8.92 -21.73
CA HIS A 292 -11.23 10.26 -22.23
C HIS A 292 -10.57 10.28 -23.62
N ASN A 293 -9.85 9.22 -23.97
CA ASN A 293 -9.16 9.04 -25.24
C ASN A 293 -9.09 7.56 -25.63
N PRO A 294 -10.16 6.99 -26.19
CA PRO A 294 -10.23 5.56 -26.54
C PRO A 294 -9.11 5.09 -27.48
N ALA A 295 -8.66 5.95 -28.40
CA ALA A 295 -7.58 5.62 -29.33
C ALA A 295 -6.23 5.42 -28.60
N ALA A 296 -5.96 6.19 -27.56
CA ALA A 296 -4.75 6.03 -26.74
C ALA A 296 -4.79 4.77 -25.89
N ALA A 297 -5.97 4.32 -25.46
CA ALA A 297 -6.14 3.10 -24.67
C ALA A 297 -5.83 1.82 -25.46
N ASN A 298 -5.94 1.83 -26.78
CA ASN A 298 -5.67 0.67 -27.63
C ASN A 298 -4.18 0.42 -27.91
N LYS A 299 -3.29 1.30 -27.43
CA LYS A 299 -1.85 1.06 -27.53
C LYS A 299 -1.46 -0.15 -26.68
N PRO A 300 -0.68 -1.08 -27.24
CA PRO A 300 -0.17 -2.22 -26.46
C PRO A 300 0.70 -1.73 -25.29
N ALA A 301 0.75 -2.53 -24.22
CA ALA A 301 1.68 -2.27 -23.13
C ALA A 301 3.11 -2.21 -23.70
N PRO A 302 3.92 -1.21 -23.32
CA PRO A 302 5.32 -1.19 -23.69
C PRO A 302 6.02 -2.42 -23.11
N ALA A 303 7.01 -2.93 -23.83
CA ALA A 303 7.84 -4.02 -23.30
C ALA A 303 8.48 -3.57 -21.97
N PRO A 304 8.60 -4.48 -20.99
CA PRO A 304 9.25 -4.16 -19.73
C PRO A 304 10.65 -3.57 -19.96
N SER A 305 10.97 -2.48 -19.27
CA SER A 305 12.30 -1.87 -19.35
C SER A 305 13.39 -2.87 -18.94
N LYS A 306 14.63 -2.63 -19.35
CA LYS A 306 15.78 -3.47 -18.96
C LYS A 306 15.90 -3.57 -17.43
N PHE A 307 15.70 -2.46 -16.71
CA PHE A 307 15.68 -2.42 -15.25
C PHE A 307 14.51 -3.19 -14.65
N HIS A 308 13.33 -3.11 -15.25
CA HIS A 308 12.16 -3.88 -14.81
C HIS A 308 12.40 -5.39 -14.90
N LYS A 309 13.06 -5.86 -15.96
CA LYS A 309 13.44 -7.27 -16.09
C LYS A 309 14.42 -7.71 -15.00
N LEU A 310 15.42 -6.88 -14.71
CA LEU A 310 16.37 -7.16 -13.63
C LEU A 310 15.67 -7.20 -12.27
N THR A 311 14.85 -6.19 -11.97
CA THR A 311 14.05 -6.13 -10.73
C THR A 311 13.14 -7.34 -10.60
N GLY A 312 12.46 -7.73 -11.67
CA GLY A 312 11.62 -8.93 -11.70
C GLY A 312 12.39 -10.22 -11.41
N ALA A 313 13.58 -10.37 -11.97
CA ALA A 313 14.44 -11.54 -11.73
C ALA A 313 14.94 -11.60 -10.27
N VAL A 314 15.36 -10.47 -9.70
CA VAL A 314 15.77 -10.36 -8.29
C VAL A 314 14.61 -10.66 -7.35
N ASN A 315 13.46 -10.07 -7.59
CA ASN A 315 12.24 -10.31 -6.78
C ASN A 315 11.80 -11.78 -6.86
N GLY A 316 11.91 -12.39 -8.04
CA GLY A 316 11.67 -13.82 -8.22
C GLY A 316 12.61 -14.67 -7.37
N ALA A 317 13.90 -14.34 -7.33
CA ALA A 317 14.88 -15.03 -6.49
C ALA A 317 14.56 -14.90 -4.99
N GLN A 318 14.19 -13.72 -4.53
CA GLN A 318 13.78 -13.50 -3.14
C GLN A 318 12.51 -14.28 -2.77
N ALA A 319 11.51 -14.29 -3.65
CA ALA A 319 10.27 -15.04 -3.44
C ALA A 319 10.53 -16.56 -3.37
N ASP A 320 11.38 -17.08 -4.25
CA ASP A 320 11.78 -18.50 -4.22
C ASP A 320 12.55 -18.83 -2.95
N ALA A 321 13.48 -17.99 -2.52
CA ALA A 321 14.22 -18.17 -1.26
C ALA A 321 13.28 -18.17 -0.05
N ALA A 322 12.33 -17.25 0.02
CA ALA A 322 11.34 -17.19 1.12
C ALA A 322 10.43 -18.42 1.14
N ARG A 323 9.97 -18.88 -0.02
CA ARG A 323 9.16 -20.09 -0.16
C ARG A 323 9.93 -21.32 0.31
N LEU A 324 11.15 -21.50 -0.18
CA LEU A 324 12.02 -22.63 0.18
C LEU A 324 12.39 -22.65 1.66
N ALA A 325 12.64 -21.47 2.26
CA ALA A 325 12.85 -21.35 3.71
C ALA A 325 11.61 -21.77 4.50
N GLY A 326 10.41 -21.37 4.07
CA GLY A 326 9.15 -21.81 4.69
C GLY A 326 8.91 -23.32 4.56
N GLU A 327 9.30 -23.92 3.45
CA GLU A 327 9.24 -25.39 3.27
C GLU A 327 10.28 -26.10 4.16
N ALA A 328 11.49 -25.57 4.28
CA ALA A 328 12.54 -26.11 5.16
C ALA A 328 12.10 -26.17 6.65
N GLN A 329 11.37 -25.16 7.12
CA GLN A 329 10.84 -25.16 8.49
C GLN A 329 9.82 -26.28 8.75
N ARG A 330 9.23 -26.87 7.72
CA ARG A 330 8.26 -27.97 7.82
C ARG A 330 8.89 -29.36 7.69
N LEU A 331 10.17 -29.46 7.33
CA LEU A 331 10.87 -30.73 7.15
C LEU A 331 10.79 -31.67 8.38
N PRO A 332 10.92 -31.19 9.64
CA PRO A 332 10.82 -32.07 10.80
C PRO A 332 9.46 -32.75 10.96
N GLN A 333 8.42 -32.24 10.29
CA GLN A 333 7.05 -32.76 10.34
C GLN A 333 6.73 -33.69 9.16
N ALA A 334 7.65 -33.89 8.23
CA ALA A 334 7.46 -34.76 7.08
C ALA A 334 7.51 -36.25 7.49
N ALA A 335 6.78 -37.09 6.78
CA ALA A 335 6.77 -38.53 7.01
C ALA A 335 8.17 -39.17 6.79
N ASP A 336 8.95 -38.66 5.85
CA ASP A 336 10.35 -38.94 5.62
C ASP A 336 11.14 -37.63 5.50
N PRO A 337 11.71 -37.12 6.61
CA PRO A 337 12.42 -35.84 6.58
C PRO A 337 13.69 -35.86 5.70
N VAL A 338 14.34 -37.00 5.54
CA VAL A 338 15.57 -37.10 4.73
C VAL A 338 15.24 -37.01 3.24
N ALA A 339 14.28 -37.78 2.77
CA ALA A 339 13.81 -37.71 1.38
C ALA A 339 13.24 -36.30 1.06
N ALA A 340 12.45 -35.74 1.95
CA ALA A 340 11.92 -34.40 1.79
C ALA A 340 13.01 -33.30 1.74
N ALA A 341 14.07 -33.45 2.52
CA ALA A 341 15.21 -32.52 2.49
C ALA A 341 16.01 -32.64 1.17
N GLN A 342 16.20 -33.84 0.64
CA GLN A 342 16.86 -34.06 -0.64
C GLN A 342 16.05 -33.45 -1.81
N GLU A 343 14.73 -33.66 -1.82
CA GLU A 343 13.85 -33.06 -2.81
C GLU A 343 13.86 -31.53 -2.74
N LEU A 344 13.79 -30.97 -1.53
CA LEU A 344 13.86 -29.53 -1.32
C LEU A 344 15.20 -28.96 -1.81
N ALA A 345 16.32 -29.63 -1.54
CA ALA A 345 17.65 -29.23 -2.03
C ALA A 345 17.73 -29.24 -3.57
N GLY A 346 17.14 -30.22 -4.21
CA GLY A 346 17.04 -30.28 -5.68
C GLY A 346 16.26 -29.12 -6.27
N ARG A 347 15.09 -28.82 -5.69
CA ARG A 347 14.25 -27.67 -6.10
C ARG A 347 14.95 -26.33 -5.82
N ALA A 348 15.66 -26.19 -4.72
CA ALA A 348 16.44 -25.01 -4.39
C ALA A 348 17.57 -24.77 -5.41
N GLY A 349 18.30 -25.81 -5.77
CA GLY A 349 19.34 -25.73 -6.80
C GLY A 349 18.78 -25.33 -8.17
N ALA A 350 17.66 -25.93 -8.59
CA ALA A 350 17.00 -25.60 -9.85
C ALA A 350 16.52 -24.13 -9.88
N ALA A 351 15.86 -23.66 -8.82
CA ALA A 351 15.42 -22.28 -8.70
C ALA A 351 16.60 -21.30 -8.71
N ALA A 352 17.66 -21.59 -7.98
CA ALA A 352 18.87 -20.75 -7.95
C ALA A 352 19.50 -20.61 -9.34
N ASN A 353 19.64 -21.71 -10.08
CA ASN A 353 20.21 -21.70 -11.44
C ASN A 353 19.32 -20.92 -12.42
N GLN A 354 18.01 -21.10 -12.37
CA GLN A 354 17.07 -20.36 -13.20
C GLN A 354 17.20 -18.86 -12.95
N ARG A 355 17.16 -18.44 -11.69
CA ARG A 355 17.22 -17.01 -11.32
C ARG A 355 18.57 -16.38 -11.62
N ALA A 356 19.66 -17.11 -11.45
CA ALA A 356 20.99 -16.65 -11.86
C ALA A 356 21.05 -16.39 -13.37
N GLY A 357 20.45 -17.26 -14.19
CA GLY A 357 20.31 -17.08 -15.63
C GLY A 357 19.50 -15.83 -16.00
N GLU A 358 18.33 -15.64 -15.38
CA GLU A 358 17.46 -14.48 -15.60
C GLU A 358 18.16 -13.16 -15.21
N ILE A 359 18.83 -13.12 -14.05
CA ILE A 359 19.59 -11.96 -13.57
C ILE A 359 20.74 -11.65 -14.54
N SER A 360 21.53 -12.67 -14.93
CA SER A 360 22.63 -12.48 -15.87
C SER A 360 22.15 -11.95 -17.23
N ALA A 361 21.06 -12.49 -17.76
CA ALA A 361 20.47 -12.03 -19.01
C ALA A 361 20.00 -10.57 -18.91
N ALA A 362 19.37 -10.19 -17.79
CA ALA A 362 18.90 -8.82 -17.54
C ALA A 362 20.06 -7.82 -17.38
N VAL A 363 21.11 -8.19 -16.64
CA VAL A 363 22.34 -7.39 -16.49
C VAL A 363 23.02 -7.18 -17.84
N ASN A 364 23.22 -8.25 -18.62
CA ASN A 364 23.81 -8.16 -19.96
C ASN A 364 22.99 -7.26 -20.90
N ALA A 365 21.67 -7.24 -20.76
CA ALA A 365 20.80 -6.36 -21.53
C ALA A 365 20.94 -4.88 -21.13
N ILE A 366 21.32 -4.58 -19.89
CA ILE A 366 21.55 -3.20 -19.40
C ILE A 366 22.90 -2.67 -19.90
N ILE A 367 23.93 -3.51 -19.89
CA ILE A 367 25.30 -3.12 -20.24
C ILE A 367 25.48 -2.91 -21.76
N ARG A 368 24.68 -3.58 -22.57
CA ARG A 368 24.62 -3.39 -24.03
C ARG A 368 23.68 -2.24 -24.41
#